data_a8bca9627c46a1799e747381eb1449ab
#
_entry.id   a8bca9627c46a1799e747381eb1449ab
#
_cell.length_a   1.000
_cell.length_b   1.000
_cell.length_c   1.000
_cell.angle_alpha   90.00
_cell.angle_beta   90.00
_cell.angle_gamma   90.00
#
_symmetry.space_group_name_H-M   'P 1'
#
loop_
_entity.id
_entity.type
_entity.pdbx_description
1 polymer ?
#
loop_
_entity_poly.entity_id
_entity_poly.type
_entity_poly.pdbx_seq_one_letter_code
_entity_poly.pdbx_strand_id
1 'polypeptide(L)'
;LLPKALDGVKQIGVIGWSSQGPAQAQNLRESLEGSDIKVVIGLREGSSSMKEAEAVGFTKENGTLGEMYTVCEQSDMVLLLISDAALAQNYKPIFAAMRSGSTIGLSHGFLLSHLQSVGEEFPKDMNVIAVCPKGMGPSVRRLYEQGREVNGAGINSSFAVHQDVNGKATDY
;
A
#
# COMPACT_ATOMS: atom_id res chain seq x y z
N LEU A 1 14.73 8.46 8.49
CA LEU A 1 13.46 9.13 8.84
C LEU A 1 12.29 8.15 8.71
N LEU A 2 12.12 7.48 7.56
CA LEU A 2 10.97 6.62 7.27
C LEU A 2 10.75 5.49 8.31
N PRO A 3 11.76 4.70 8.72
CA PRO A 3 11.54 3.68 9.75
C PRO A 3 11.06 4.25 11.09
N LYS A 4 11.44 5.49 11.42
CA LYS A 4 11.00 6.17 12.64
C LYS A 4 9.54 6.64 12.53
N ALA A 5 9.12 7.11 11.36
CA ALA A 5 7.72 7.48 11.11
C ALA A 5 6.79 6.26 11.20
N LEU A 6 7.27 5.10 10.76
CA LEU A 6 6.56 3.82 10.78
C LEU A 6 6.78 3.01 12.08
N ASP A 7 7.02 3.68 13.20
CA ASP A 7 7.20 3.01 14.49
C ASP A 7 5.98 2.16 14.85
N GLY A 8 6.22 0.88 15.13
CA GLY A 8 5.19 -0.13 15.42
C GLY A 8 4.67 -0.88 14.20
N VAL A 9 5.01 -0.43 12.98
CA VAL A 9 4.70 -1.17 11.73
C VAL A 9 5.80 -2.20 11.49
N LYS A 10 5.44 -3.47 11.32
CA LYS A 10 6.36 -4.57 10.98
C LYS A 10 6.17 -5.06 9.55
N GLN A 11 4.95 -4.98 9.03
CA GLN A 11 4.65 -5.39 7.67
C GLN A 11 3.73 -4.39 6.98
N ILE A 12 4.13 -3.99 5.77
CA ILE A 12 3.33 -3.22 4.83
C ILE A 12 2.89 -4.17 3.71
N GLY A 13 1.58 -4.40 3.60
CA GLY A 13 0.97 -5.14 2.51
C GLY A 13 0.65 -4.19 1.34
N VAL A 14 1.13 -4.50 0.15
CA VAL A 14 0.76 -3.78 -1.07
C VAL A 14 -0.16 -4.67 -1.89
N ILE A 15 -1.43 -4.29 -1.97
CA ILE A 15 -2.46 -5.07 -2.66
C ILE A 15 -2.62 -4.56 -4.08
N GLY A 16 -2.21 -5.40 -5.03
CA GLY A 16 -2.27 -5.12 -6.46
C GLY A 16 -0.91 -4.85 -7.10
N TRP A 17 -0.85 -5.05 -8.40
CA TRP A 17 0.36 -4.92 -9.23
C TRP A 17 0.06 -4.22 -10.56
N SER A 18 -0.80 -3.20 -10.54
CA SER A 18 -1.08 -2.37 -11.72
C SER A 18 -0.14 -1.15 -11.78
N SER A 19 -0.63 0.03 -12.07
CA SER A 19 0.24 1.21 -12.28
C SER A 19 1.05 1.59 -11.03
N GLN A 20 0.40 1.73 -9.86
CA GLN A 20 1.04 2.22 -8.64
C GLN A 20 1.74 1.12 -7.82
N GLY A 21 1.20 -0.10 -7.82
CA GLY A 21 1.69 -1.21 -7.00
C GLY A 21 3.19 -1.47 -7.17
N PRO A 22 3.67 -1.72 -8.41
CA PRO A 22 5.09 -1.97 -8.66
C PRO A 22 6.00 -0.84 -8.18
N ALA A 23 5.60 0.40 -8.43
CA ALA A 23 6.41 1.57 -8.09
C ALA A 23 6.49 1.77 -6.57
N GLN A 24 5.34 1.81 -5.90
CA GLN A 24 5.31 2.06 -4.45
C GLN A 24 5.94 0.92 -3.67
N ALA A 25 5.70 -0.33 -4.05
CA ALA A 25 6.29 -1.48 -3.37
C ALA A 25 7.82 -1.49 -3.46
N GLN A 26 8.38 -1.28 -4.65
CA GLN A 26 9.84 -1.24 -4.83
C GLN A 26 10.47 -0.05 -4.11
N ASN A 27 9.87 1.14 -4.21
CA ASN A 27 10.36 2.34 -3.53
C ASN A 27 10.34 2.17 -2.01
N LEU A 28 9.26 1.61 -1.44
CA LEU A 28 9.17 1.32 -0.01
C LEU A 28 10.21 0.29 0.42
N ARG A 29 10.35 -0.83 -0.30
CA ARG A 29 11.33 -1.85 0.00
C ARG A 29 12.75 -1.27 0.06
N GLU A 30 13.11 -0.45 -0.92
CA GLU A 30 14.44 0.16 -0.97
C GLU A 30 14.64 1.26 0.08
N SER A 31 13.60 2.05 0.37
CA SER A 31 13.66 3.09 1.42
C SER A 31 13.69 2.52 2.84
N LEU A 32 13.21 1.28 3.01
CA LEU A 32 13.18 0.55 4.29
C LEU A 32 14.31 -0.46 4.43
N GLU A 33 15.27 -0.48 3.48
CA GLU A 33 16.44 -1.35 3.56
C GLU A 33 17.22 -1.12 4.87
N GLY A 34 17.55 -2.21 5.55
CA GLY A 34 18.21 -2.17 6.86
C GLY A 34 17.28 -1.92 8.05
N SER A 35 15.96 -1.85 7.84
CA SER A 35 14.95 -1.88 8.90
C SER A 35 14.31 -3.26 9.03
N ASP A 36 13.56 -3.49 10.12
CA ASP A 36 12.80 -4.72 10.34
C ASP A 36 11.42 -4.70 9.68
N ILE A 37 11.10 -3.66 8.88
CA ILE A 37 9.80 -3.49 8.23
C ILE A 37 9.80 -4.23 6.90
N LYS A 38 8.88 -5.17 6.76
CA LYS A 38 8.74 -5.99 5.56
C LYS A 38 7.70 -5.41 4.61
N VAL A 39 8.01 -5.37 3.31
CA VAL A 39 7.06 -5.03 2.25
C VAL A 39 6.64 -6.31 1.54
N VAL A 40 5.36 -6.61 1.52
CA VAL A 40 4.79 -7.85 0.98
C VAL A 40 3.71 -7.52 -0.05
N ILE A 41 3.79 -8.17 -1.19
CA ILE A 41 2.80 -8.01 -2.26
C ILE A 41 1.68 -9.03 -2.08
N GLY A 42 0.43 -8.55 -2.10
CA GLY A 42 -0.77 -9.37 -2.06
C GLY A 42 -1.48 -9.38 -3.42
N LEU A 43 -1.59 -10.55 -4.04
CA LEU A 43 -2.26 -10.73 -5.33
C LEU A 43 -3.28 -11.87 -5.26
N ARG A 44 -4.28 -11.82 -6.13
CA ARG A 44 -5.22 -12.95 -6.28
C ARG A 44 -4.45 -14.19 -6.74
N GLU A 45 -4.83 -15.33 -6.22
CA GLU A 45 -4.27 -16.61 -6.66
C GLU A 45 -4.45 -16.78 -8.18
N GLY A 46 -3.39 -17.25 -8.84
CA GLY A 46 -3.37 -17.41 -10.31
C GLY A 46 -3.25 -16.11 -11.11
N SER A 47 -3.03 -14.96 -10.47
CA SER A 47 -2.81 -13.69 -11.17
C SER A 47 -1.55 -13.75 -12.05
N SER A 48 -1.65 -13.29 -13.31
CA SER A 48 -0.49 -13.15 -14.20
C SER A 48 0.57 -12.18 -13.66
N SER A 49 0.16 -11.22 -12.85
CA SER A 49 1.06 -10.25 -12.20
C SER A 49 2.01 -10.88 -11.17
N MET A 50 1.78 -12.12 -10.72
CA MET A 50 2.71 -12.82 -9.83
C MET A 50 4.10 -12.94 -10.48
N LYS A 51 4.16 -13.31 -11.76
CA LYS A 51 5.42 -13.43 -12.51
C LYS A 51 6.15 -12.10 -12.63
N GLU A 52 5.41 -11.00 -12.79
CA GLU A 52 5.99 -9.66 -12.86
C GLU A 52 6.57 -9.24 -11.50
N ALA A 53 5.89 -9.54 -10.40
CA ALA A 53 6.38 -9.28 -9.06
C ALA A 53 7.62 -10.12 -8.74
N GLU A 54 7.63 -11.40 -9.14
CA GLU A 54 8.77 -12.31 -9.01
C GLU A 54 9.99 -11.79 -9.77
N ALA A 55 9.80 -11.26 -10.98
CA ALA A 55 10.88 -10.71 -11.81
C ALA A 55 11.63 -9.54 -11.15
N VAL A 56 11.00 -8.84 -10.21
CA VAL A 56 11.63 -7.76 -9.43
C VAL A 56 11.94 -8.16 -7.97
N GLY A 57 11.92 -9.46 -7.68
CA GLY A 57 12.39 -10.03 -6.42
C GLY A 57 11.37 -10.11 -5.28
N PHE A 58 10.07 -9.92 -5.55
CA PHE A 58 9.01 -10.27 -4.60
C PHE A 58 8.59 -11.71 -4.86
N THR A 59 8.95 -12.64 -3.99
CA THR A 59 8.71 -14.07 -4.20
C THR A 59 8.02 -14.74 -3.01
N LYS A 60 7.39 -15.88 -3.25
CA LYS A 60 6.82 -16.71 -2.18
C LYS A 60 7.90 -17.28 -1.28
N GLU A 61 9.05 -17.66 -1.86
CA GLU A 61 10.16 -18.29 -1.14
C GLU A 61 10.77 -17.35 -0.09
N ASN A 62 10.91 -16.06 -0.42
CA ASN A 62 11.41 -15.07 0.54
C ASN A 62 10.29 -14.45 1.39
N GLY A 63 9.04 -14.89 1.17
CA GLY A 63 7.85 -14.47 1.91
C GLY A 63 7.44 -13.02 1.63
N THR A 64 7.79 -12.44 0.47
CA THR A 64 7.42 -11.08 0.06
C THR A 64 6.31 -11.03 -0.98
N LEU A 65 5.77 -12.19 -1.38
CA LEU A 65 4.64 -12.34 -2.28
C LEU A 65 3.66 -13.38 -1.70
N GLY A 66 2.39 -13.04 -1.64
CA GLY A 66 1.37 -13.94 -1.11
C GLY A 66 -0.01 -13.73 -1.73
N GLU A 67 -0.97 -14.53 -1.26
CA GLU A 67 -2.37 -14.36 -1.56
C GLU A 67 -2.90 -13.09 -0.88
N MET A 68 -3.77 -12.35 -1.57
CA MET A 68 -4.21 -11.01 -1.22
C MET A 68 -4.78 -10.90 0.21
N TYR A 69 -5.71 -11.76 0.57
CA TYR A 69 -6.36 -11.70 1.89
C TYR A 69 -5.43 -12.12 3.00
N THR A 70 -4.59 -13.13 2.77
CA THR A 70 -3.54 -13.55 3.71
C THR A 70 -2.56 -12.40 3.99
N VAL A 71 -2.18 -11.65 2.95
CA VAL A 71 -1.32 -10.48 3.12
C VAL A 71 -2.03 -9.38 3.91
N CYS A 72 -3.33 -9.13 3.65
CA CYS A 72 -4.12 -8.19 4.45
C CYS A 72 -4.15 -8.57 5.94
N GLU A 73 -4.39 -9.84 6.24
CA GLU A 73 -4.44 -10.36 7.61
C GLU A 73 -3.11 -10.20 8.38
N GLN A 74 -2.00 -10.34 7.69
CA GLN A 74 -0.66 -10.30 8.29
C GLN A 74 -0.06 -8.89 8.39
N SER A 75 -0.65 -7.89 7.74
CA SER A 75 -0.07 -6.55 7.62
C SER A 75 -0.59 -5.58 8.68
N ASP A 76 0.29 -4.71 9.15
CA ASP A 76 -0.04 -3.58 10.02
C ASP A 76 -0.56 -2.38 9.22
N MET A 77 -0.09 -2.26 7.98
CA MET A 77 -0.53 -1.26 7.00
C MET A 77 -0.79 -1.94 5.67
N VAL A 78 -1.91 -1.63 5.04
CA VAL A 78 -2.33 -2.21 3.76
C VAL A 78 -2.58 -1.10 2.74
N LEU A 79 -1.76 -1.05 1.69
CA LEU A 79 -1.92 -0.13 0.58
C LEU A 79 -2.81 -0.76 -0.49
N LEU A 80 -3.99 -0.19 -0.73
CA LEU A 80 -4.98 -0.70 -1.68
C LEU A 80 -4.72 -0.11 -3.07
N LEU A 81 -3.94 -0.80 -3.87
CA LEU A 81 -3.47 -0.36 -5.20
C LEU A 81 -4.01 -1.22 -6.35
N ILE A 82 -5.20 -1.78 -6.17
CA ILE A 82 -5.98 -2.45 -7.22
C ILE A 82 -6.89 -1.44 -7.93
N SER A 83 -7.47 -1.83 -9.05
CA SER A 83 -8.38 -0.97 -9.81
C SER A 83 -9.65 -0.62 -9.03
N ASP A 84 -10.28 0.51 -9.37
CA ASP A 84 -11.52 0.98 -8.73
C ASP A 84 -12.63 -0.07 -8.78
N ALA A 85 -12.80 -0.74 -9.92
CA ALA A 85 -13.78 -1.81 -10.06
C ALA A 85 -13.48 -3.00 -9.12
N ALA A 86 -12.19 -3.35 -8.97
CA ALA A 86 -11.79 -4.41 -8.04
C ALA A 86 -11.97 -3.97 -6.58
N LEU A 87 -11.69 -2.71 -6.25
CA LEU A 87 -11.95 -2.17 -4.92
C LEU A 87 -13.44 -2.20 -4.58
N ALA A 88 -14.31 -1.73 -5.47
CA ALA A 88 -15.75 -1.73 -5.29
C ALA A 88 -16.32 -3.14 -5.04
N GLN A 89 -15.72 -4.17 -5.64
CA GLN A 89 -16.15 -5.55 -5.48
C GLN A 89 -15.57 -6.26 -4.25
N ASN A 90 -14.39 -5.85 -3.78
CA ASN A 90 -13.61 -6.61 -2.80
C ASN A 90 -13.35 -5.88 -1.48
N TYR A 91 -13.80 -4.63 -1.28
CA TYR A 91 -13.51 -3.88 -0.05
C TYR A 91 -14.02 -4.59 1.20
N LYS A 92 -15.22 -5.20 1.17
CA LYS A 92 -15.78 -5.91 2.33
C LYS A 92 -14.92 -7.08 2.78
N PRO A 93 -14.55 -8.04 1.92
CA PRO A 93 -13.66 -9.12 2.32
C PRO A 93 -12.24 -8.64 2.66
N ILE A 94 -11.73 -7.56 2.03
CA ILE A 94 -10.46 -6.95 2.41
C ILE A 94 -10.53 -6.42 3.85
N PHE A 95 -11.54 -5.61 4.17
CA PHE A 95 -11.71 -5.08 5.53
C PHE A 95 -11.88 -6.19 6.56
N ALA A 96 -12.64 -7.25 6.23
CA ALA A 96 -12.84 -8.39 7.12
C ALA A 96 -11.54 -9.20 7.37
N ALA A 97 -10.62 -9.21 6.41
CA ALA A 97 -9.32 -9.87 6.56
C ALA A 97 -8.32 -9.04 7.36
N MET A 98 -8.46 -7.71 7.39
CA MET A 98 -7.52 -6.83 8.09
C MET A 98 -7.70 -6.90 9.61
N ARG A 99 -6.61 -6.67 10.33
CA ARG A 99 -6.62 -6.64 11.80
C ARG A 99 -7.12 -5.31 12.33
N SER A 100 -7.83 -5.35 13.46
CA SER A 100 -8.14 -4.16 14.25
C SER A 100 -6.86 -3.37 14.59
N GLY A 101 -6.91 -2.05 14.49
CA GLY A 101 -5.78 -1.17 14.73
C GLY A 101 -4.81 -1.02 13.55
N SER A 102 -5.02 -1.76 12.45
CA SER A 102 -4.21 -1.60 11.24
C SER A 102 -4.54 -0.31 10.47
N THR A 103 -3.75 -0.01 9.45
CA THR A 103 -3.89 1.20 8.63
C THR A 103 -4.27 0.85 7.20
N ILE A 104 -5.33 1.46 6.69
CA ILE A 104 -5.70 1.44 5.27
C ILE A 104 -5.04 2.62 4.59
N GLY A 105 -4.21 2.34 3.57
CA GLY A 105 -3.57 3.34 2.72
C GLY A 105 -4.20 3.38 1.33
N LEU A 106 -4.58 4.58 0.88
CA LEU A 106 -5.18 4.86 -0.42
C LEU A 106 -4.26 5.75 -1.24
N SER A 107 -4.31 5.63 -2.58
CA SER A 107 -3.59 6.54 -3.49
C SER A 107 -4.50 7.59 -4.15
N HIS A 108 -5.81 7.49 -3.94
CA HIS A 108 -6.84 8.44 -4.40
C HIS A 108 -8.15 8.20 -3.65
N GLY A 109 -9.09 9.14 -3.81
CA GLY A 109 -10.34 9.18 -3.03
C GLY A 109 -11.48 8.28 -3.51
N PHE A 110 -11.29 7.41 -4.51
CA PHE A 110 -12.37 6.60 -5.08
C PHE A 110 -13.13 5.79 -4.02
N LEU A 111 -12.40 5.03 -3.19
CA LEU A 111 -13.05 4.15 -2.21
C LEU A 111 -13.87 4.94 -1.19
N LEU A 112 -13.41 6.12 -0.77
CA LEU A 112 -14.17 7.02 0.11
C LEU A 112 -15.51 7.41 -0.51
N SER A 113 -15.48 7.87 -1.77
CA SER A 113 -16.70 8.26 -2.49
C SER A 113 -17.62 7.07 -2.76
N HIS A 114 -17.04 5.90 -3.08
CA HIS A 114 -17.81 4.68 -3.29
C HIS A 114 -18.55 4.26 -2.02
N LEU A 115 -17.89 4.19 -0.88
CA LEU A 115 -18.51 3.84 0.40
C LEU A 115 -19.66 4.80 0.74
N GLN A 116 -19.46 6.10 0.58
CA GLN A 116 -20.52 7.10 0.78
C GLN A 116 -21.70 6.87 -0.15
N SER A 117 -21.47 6.52 -1.42
CA SER A 117 -22.54 6.29 -2.40
C SER A 117 -23.40 5.07 -2.10
N VAL A 118 -22.86 4.07 -1.41
CA VAL A 118 -23.58 2.84 -1.03
C VAL A 118 -24.01 2.83 0.44
N GLY A 119 -23.83 3.92 1.18
CA GLY A 119 -24.21 4.05 2.59
C GLY A 119 -23.34 3.23 3.55
N GLU A 120 -22.10 2.97 3.17
CA GLU A 120 -21.11 2.20 3.95
C GLU A 120 -19.99 3.12 4.46
N GLU A 121 -19.24 2.65 5.42
CA GLU A 121 -18.13 3.38 6.03
C GLU A 121 -16.88 2.48 6.15
N PHE A 122 -15.72 3.09 6.37
CA PHE A 122 -14.53 2.35 6.78
C PHE A 122 -14.71 1.73 8.17
N PRO A 123 -14.03 0.60 8.47
CA PRO A 123 -14.02 0.05 9.83
C PRO A 123 -13.58 1.10 10.85
N LYS A 124 -14.31 1.23 11.95
CA LYS A 124 -14.09 2.29 12.97
C LYS A 124 -12.82 2.10 13.79
N ASP A 125 -12.25 0.92 13.75
CA ASP A 125 -11.07 0.50 14.51
C ASP A 125 -9.77 0.48 13.68
N MET A 126 -9.77 1.12 12.51
CA MET A 126 -8.61 1.21 11.62
C MET A 126 -8.25 2.66 11.31
N ASN A 127 -6.97 2.94 11.11
CA ASN A 127 -6.58 4.21 10.49
C ASN A 127 -6.92 4.20 9.00
N VAL A 128 -7.23 5.37 8.45
CA VAL A 128 -7.41 5.55 7.01
C VAL A 128 -6.64 6.77 6.56
N ILE A 129 -5.65 6.55 5.71
CA ILE A 129 -4.79 7.58 5.15
C ILE A 129 -4.83 7.54 3.62
N ALA A 130 -4.56 8.67 3.00
CA ALA A 130 -4.34 8.76 1.57
C ALA A 130 -2.98 9.41 1.31
N VAL A 131 -2.16 8.75 0.49
CA VAL A 131 -0.89 9.29 -0.03
C VAL A 131 -0.98 9.23 -1.54
N CYS A 132 -1.13 10.39 -2.15
CA CYS A 132 -1.56 10.53 -3.55
C CYS A 132 -0.41 11.09 -4.41
N PRO A 133 0.43 10.25 -5.01
CA PRO A 133 1.48 10.69 -5.93
C PRO A 133 0.89 11.43 -7.14
N LYS A 134 1.52 12.52 -7.54
CA LYS A 134 1.08 13.34 -8.69
C LYS A 134 1.72 12.86 -9.99
N GLY A 135 1.66 11.55 -10.23
CA GLY A 135 2.20 10.91 -11.43
C GLY A 135 1.82 9.44 -11.54
N MET A 136 1.94 8.90 -12.75
CA MET A 136 1.72 7.48 -13.00
C MET A 136 2.82 6.63 -12.35
N GLY A 137 2.52 5.40 -11.98
CA GLY A 137 3.43 4.48 -11.32
C GLY A 137 4.82 4.37 -11.97
N PRO A 138 4.95 4.17 -13.28
CA PRO A 138 6.26 4.15 -13.93
C PRO A 138 7.09 5.42 -13.74
N SER A 139 6.44 6.58 -13.72
CA SER A 139 7.11 7.87 -13.43
C SER A 139 7.48 7.99 -11.96
N VAL A 140 6.64 7.53 -11.04
CA VAL A 140 6.93 7.46 -9.60
C VAL A 140 8.19 6.61 -9.36
N ARG A 141 8.29 5.45 -10.01
CA ARG A 141 9.47 4.58 -9.89
C ARG A 141 10.72 5.23 -10.49
N ARG A 142 10.65 5.66 -11.74
CA ARG A 142 11.79 6.24 -12.46
C ARG A 142 12.37 7.46 -11.75
N LEU A 143 11.52 8.38 -11.28
CA LEU A 143 12.00 9.59 -10.61
C LEU A 143 12.52 9.32 -9.20
N TYR A 144 12.04 8.28 -8.52
CA TYR A 144 12.64 7.81 -7.28
C TYR A 144 14.06 7.28 -7.51
N GLU A 145 14.26 6.45 -8.54
CA GLU A 145 15.60 5.95 -8.91
C GLU A 145 16.54 7.10 -9.29
N GLN A 146 16.05 8.03 -10.09
CA GLN A 146 16.81 9.22 -10.49
C GLN A 146 17.22 10.09 -9.28
N GLY A 147 16.41 10.11 -8.23
CA GLY A 147 16.69 10.85 -7.00
C GLY A 147 17.96 10.40 -6.26
N ARG A 148 18.50 9.23 -6.58
CA ARG A 148 19.79 8.76 -6.06
C ARG A 148 20.99 9.54 -6.64
N GLU A 149 20.84 10.05 -7.86
CA GLU A 149 21.91 10.74 -8.60
C GLU A 149 21.61 12.24 -8.74
N VAL A 150 20.34 12.60 -8.87
CA VAL A 150 19.89 13.97 -9.11
C VAL A 150 19.13 14.47 -7.89
N ASN A 151 19.74 15.37 -7.13
CA ASN A 151 19.09 15.99 -5.97
C ASN A 151 17.84 16.74 -6.39
N GLY A 152 16.72 16.45 -5.72
CA GLY A 152 15.40 17.03 -6.00
C GLY A 152 14.59 16.30 -7.07
N ALA A 153 15.12 15.22 -7.68
CA ALA A 153 14.28 14.33 -8.48
C ALA A 153 13.29 13.59 -7.58
N GLY A 154 12.07 13.39 -8.08
CA GLY A 154 10.99 12.74 -7.34
C GLY A 154 9.64 13.21 -7.88
N ILE A 155 8.57 12.72 -7.28
CA ILE A 155 7.21 13.16 -7.59
C ILE A 155 6.58 13.77 -6.35
N ASN A 156 5.97 14.93 -6.52
CA ASN A 156 5.15 15.53 -5.48
C ASN A 156 3.98 14.62 -5.12
N SER A 157 3.66 14.58 -3.85
CA SER A 157 2.52 13.84 -3.31
C SER A 157 1.71 14.75 -2.40
N SER A 158 0.40 14.56 -2.39
CA SER A 158 -0.44 15.08 -1.30
C SER A 158 -0.78 13.94 -0.36
N PHE A 159 -1.00 14.26 0.91
CA PHE A 159 -1.52 13.30 1.86
C PHE A 159 -2.75 13.85 2.58
N ALA A 160 -3.56 12.95 3.11
CA ALA A 160 -4.70 13.27 3.95
C ALA A 160 -4.93 12.16 4.96
N VAL A 161 -5.40 12.51 6.15
CA VAL A 161 -5.88 11.57 7.16
C VAL A 161 -7.40 11.64 7.20
N HIS A 162 -8.06 10.52 6.91
CA HIS A 162 -9.51 10.41 7.02
C HIS A 162 -9.93 9.93 8.41
N GLN A 163 -9.18 8.96 8.97
CA GLN A 163 -9.46 8.36 10.27
C GLN A 163 -8.14 8.05 10.99
N ASP A 164 -8.05 8.45 12.24
CA ASP A 164 -6.89 8.22 13.11
C ASP A 164 -7.37 7.61 14.44
N VAL A 165 -7.09 6.33 14.65
CA VAL A 165 -7.53 5.59 15.86
C VAL A 165 -6.42 5.42 16.89
N ASN A 166 -5.15 5.66 16.50
CA ASN A 166 -3.99 5.45 17.36
C ASN A 166 -3.10 6.69 17.54
N GLY A 167 -3.46 7.82 16.95
CA GLY A 167 -2.69 9.08 17.03
C GLY A 167 -1.42 9.10 16.16
N LYS A 168 -1.23 8.12 15.28
CA LYS A 168 -0.03 7.98 14.43
C LYS A 168 -0.31 8.16 12.93
N ALA A 169 -1.56 8.30 12.53
CA ALA A 169 -1.92 8.32 11.11
C ALA A 169 -1.27 9.47 10.32
N THR A 170 -0.92 10.56 10.97
CA THR A 170 -0.20 11.69 10.34
C THR A 170 1.28 11.40 10.14
N ASP A 171 1.87 10.53 10.94
CA ASP A 171 3.29 10.17 10.86
C ASP A 171 3.55 9.12 9.77
N TYR A 172 2.54 8.28 9.49
CA TYR A 172 2.57 7.25 8.47
C TYR A 172 2.48 7.84 7.06
#